data_50f49eed77f7f505b103acc5bb8ee06e
#
_entry.id   50f49eed77f7f505b103acc5bb8ee06e
#
_cell.length_a   1.000
_cell.length_b   1.000
_cell.length_c   1.000
_cell.angle_alpha   90.00
_cell.angle_beta   90.00
_cell.angle_gamma   90.00
#
_symmetry.space_group_name_H-M   'P 1'
#
loop_
_entity.id
_entity.type
_entity.pdbx_description
1 polymer ?
#
loop_
_entity_poly.entity_id
_entity_poly.type
_entity_poly.pdbx_seq_one_letter_code
_entity_poly.pdbx_strand_id
1 'polypeptide(L)'
;MSIMAVEKIGVRVCSTRDLEVERGRAALIGGTQVALFLLPDGSVHAVSNLDPYSGAHVISRGMVGTKGDAPTIASPMYKQVFDLRTGECLETQGKGPAELAVWCVVRRGDDIHLLPPVESVPELLAS
;
A
#
# COMPACT_ATOMS: atom_id res chain seq x y z
N MET A 1 22.78 15.93 11.06
CA MET A 1 22.07 15.33 9.99
C MET A 1 20.66 15.88 9.86
N SER A 2 20.27 16.07 8.66
CA SER A 2 19.01 16.70 8.40
C SER A 2 17.84 15.75 8.57
N ILE A 3 16.76 16.25 9.14
CA ILE A 3 15.52 15.51 9.25
C ILE A 3 15.02 15.16 7.84
N MET A 4 15.29 16.06 6.89
CA MET A 4 14.88 15.85 5.51
C MET A 4 15.50 14.61 4.87
N ALA A 5 16.72 14.28 5.24
CA ALA A 5 17.36 13.09 4.72
C ALA A 5 16.65 11.83 5.21
N VAL A 6 16.19 11.85 6.45
CA VAL A 6 15.45 10.72 7.02
C VAL A 6 14.09 10.61 6.34
N GLU A 7 13.43 11.73 6.13
CA GLU A 7 12.12 11.74 5.48
C GLU A 7 12.19 11.24 4.04
N LYS A 8 13.29 11.53 3.34
CA LYS A 8 13.44 11.11 1.96
C LYS A 8 13.60 9.61 1.80
N ILE A 9 14.17 8.92 2.78
CA ILE A 9 14.36 7.49 2.68
C ILE A 9 13.26 6.70 3.38
N GLY A 10 12.44 7.38 4.15
CA GLY A 10 11.32 6.75 4.82
C GLY A 10 11.70 5.82 5.96
N VAL A 11 10.77 5.00 6.39
CA VAL A 11 10.95 4.05 7.48
C VAL A 11 11.24 2.69 6.88
N ARG A 12 12.33 2.05 7.29
CA ARG A 12 12.62 0.70 6.84
C ARG A 12 11.60 -0.27 7.43
N VAL A 13 11.02 -1.10 6.60
CA VAL A 13 9.96 -2.02 7.01
C VAL A 13 10.38 -3.47 6.95
N CYS A 14 11.01 -3.87 5.86
CA CYS A 14 11.38 -5.27 5.65
C CYS A 14 12.37 -5.37 4.47
N SER A 15 12.81 -6.59 4.19
CA SER A 15 13.57 -6.89 2.98
C SER A 15 12.61 -7.51 1.96
N THR A 16 12.94 -7.41 0.67
CA THR A 16 12.18 -8.11 -0.37
C THR A 16 12.19 -9.61 -0.12
N ARG A 17 13.21 -10.11 0.59
CA ARG A 17 13.30 -11.53 0.92
C ARG A 17 12.25 -11.97 1.93
N ASP A 18 11.62 -11.02 2.62
CA ASP A 18 10.56 -11.30 3.59
C ASP A 18 9.20 -11.39 2.90
N LEU A 19 9.14 -11.07 1.61
CA LEU A 19 7.88 -11.03 0.87
C LEU A 19 7.78 -12.22 -0.10
N GLU A 20 6.58 -12.76 -0.24
CA GLU A 20 6.30 -13.78 -1.24
C GLU A 20 5.51 -13.15 -2.37
N VAL A 21 5.82 -13.55 -3.60
CA VAL A 21 5.16 -13.00 -4.78
C VAL A 21 3.65 -13.18 -4.70
N GLU A 22 2.91 -12.11 -4.90
CA GLU A 22 1.45 -12.07 -4.91
C GLU A 22 0.78 -12.38 -3.58
N ARG A 23 1.54 -12.52 -2.52
CA ARG A 23 0.97 -12.75 -1.19
C ARG A 23 1.17 -11.49 -0.34
N GLY A 24 0.07 -10.93 0.12
CA GLY A 24 0.11 -9.72 0.92
C GLY A 24 0.72 -9.93 2.29
N ARG A 25 1.34 -8.90 2.81
CA ARG A 25 1.89 -8.91 4.15
C ARG A 25 1.56 -7.59 4.83
N ALA A 26 1.06 -7.68 6.05
CA ALA A 26 0.74 -6.47 6.81
C ALA A 26 1.95 -6.01 7.61
N ALA A 27 2.13 -4.71 7.69
CA ALA A 27 3.15 -4.09 8.52
C ALA A 27 2.51 -2.98 9.34
N LEU A 28 3.04 -2.73 10.52
CA LEU A 28 2.54 -1.68 11.40
C LEU A 28 3.59 -0.57 11.44
N ILE A 29 3.19 0.62 11.01
CA ILE A 29 4.08 1.77 10.96
C ILE A 29 3.42 2.92 11.68
N GLY A 30 3.96 3.27 12.86
CA GLY A 30 3.42 4.37 13.65
C GLY A 30 1.93 4.20 13.98
N GLY A 31 1.51 2.97 14.24
CA GLY A 31 0.11 2.68 14.55
C GLY A 31 -0.80 2.47 13.33
N THR A 32 -0.27 2.65 12.12
CA THR A 32 -1.03 2.46 10.89
C THR A 32 -0.67 1.14 10.25
N GLN A 33 -1.68 0.35 9.88
CA GLN A 33 -1.45 -0.92 9.20
C GLN A 33 -1.35 -0.70 7.69
N VAL A 34 -0.27 -1.20 7.11
CA VAL A 34 0.01 -1.09 5.68
C VAL A 34 0.10 -2.49 5.09
N ALA A 35 -0.48 -2.69 3.92
CA ALA A 35 -0.40 -3.95 3.20
C ALA A 35 0.67 -3.85 2.12
N LEU A 36 1.60 -4.80 2.12
CA LEU A 36 2.70 -4.85 1.16
C LEU A 36 2.50 -6.01 0.19
N PHE A 37 2.79 -5.76 -1.08
CA PHE A 37 2.65 -6.77 -2.13
C PHE A 37 3.88 -6.75 -3.04
N LEU A 38 4.52 -7.91 -3.19
CA LEU A 38 5.59 -8.11 -4.17
C LEU A 38 4.95 -8.75 -5.40
N LEU A 39 5.14 -8.15 -6.57
CA LEU A 39 4.53 -8.63 -7.80
C LEU A 39 5.54 -9.43 -8.63
N PRO A 40 5.04 -10.23 -9.59
CA PRO A 40 5.92 -11.06 -10.43
C PRO A 40 6.99 -10.28 -11.19
N ASP A 41 6.74 -9.01 -11.49
CA ASP A 41 7.72 -8.18 -12.19
C ASP A 41 8.79 -7.62 -11.24
N GLY A 42 8.72 -7.97 -9.96
CA GLY A 42 9.66 -7.50 -8.94
C GLY A 42 9.28 -6.19 -8.29
N SER A 43 8.19 -5.55 -8.72
CA SER A 43 7.77 -4.30 -8.10
C SER A 43 7.12 -4.57 -6.75
N VAL A 44 7.24 -3.61 -5.85
CA VAL A 44 6.64 -3.70 -4.52
C VAL A 44 5.66 -2.54 -4.37
N HIS A 45 4.47 -2.85 -3.91
CA HIS A 45 3.42 -1.86 -3.70
C HIS A 45 2.98 -1.88 -2.24
N ALA A 46 2.65 -0.71 -1.72
CA ALA A 46 2.22 -0.56 -0.33
C ALA A 46 0.97 0.31 -0.29
N VAL A 47 -0.09 -0.24 0.28
CA VAL A 47 -1.36 0.48 0.39
C VAL A 47 -1.91 0.30 1.80
N SER A 48 -2.88 1.11 2.17
CA SER A 48 -3.56 0.96 3.44
C SER A 48 -4.11 -0.46 3.58
N ASN A 49 -3.96 -1.06 4.74
CA ASN A 49 -4.54 -2.36 5.02
C ASN A 49 -6.03 -2.25 5.36
N LEU A 50 -6.51 -1.03 5.60
CA LEU A 50 -7.91 -0.78 5.94
C LEU A 50 -8.76 -0.79 4.69
N ASP A 51 -9.73 -1.73 4.64
CA ASP A 51 -10.71 -1.77 3.56
C ASP A 51 -11.73 -0.66 3.83
N PRO A 52 -11.84 0.34 2.95
CA PRO A 52 -12.73 1.47 3.19
C PRO A 52 -14.22 1.12 3.14
N TYR A 53 -14.56 -0.01 2.55
CA TYR A 53 -15.96 -0.43 2.44
C TYR A 53 -16.42 -1.23 3.66
N SER A 54 -15.54 -2.05 4.22
CA SER A 54 -15.89 -2.89 5.37
C SER A 54 -15.42 -2.34 6.70
N GLY A 55 -14.41 -1.48 6.68
CA GLY A 55 -13.79 -1.00 7.90
C GLY A 55 -12.85 -1.99 8.55
N ALA A 56 -12.59 -3.12 7.91
CA ALA A 56 -11.70 -4.14 8.45
C ALA A 56 -10.29 -3.99 7.87
N HIS A 57 -9.29 -4.36 8.65
CA HIS A 57 -7.89 -4.31 8.22
C HIS A 57 -7.52 -5.63 7.54
N VAL A 58 -7.95 -5.80 6.30
CA VAL A 58 -7.89 -7.08 5.60
C VAL A 58 -7.31 -7.04 4.20
N ILE A 59 -6.89 -5.88 3.72
CA ILE A 59 -6.41 -5.76 2.33
C ILE A 59 -5.23 -6.69 2.07
N SER A 60 -4.35 -6.89 3.05
CA SER A 60 -3.21 -7.80 2.90
C SER A 60 -3.64 -9.25 2.68
N ARG A 61 -4.88 -9.59 2.97
CA ARG A 61 -5.42 -10.94 2.78
C ARG A 61 -6.19 -11.06 1.47
N GLY A 62 -6.21 -10.00 0.68
CA GLY A 62 -6.93 -10.01 -0.58
C GLY A 62 -6.20 -10.76 -1.68
N MET A 63 -6.79 -10.76 -2.86
CA MET A 63 -6.25 -11.46 -4.02
C MET A 63 -5.65 -10.48 -5.00
N VAL A 64 -4.38 -10.68 -5.32
CA VAL A 64 -3.68 -9.88 -6.32
C VAL A 64 -4.14 -10.34 -7.71
N GLY A 65 -4.35 -9.39 -8.60
CA GLY A 65 -4.74 -9.68 -9.97
C GLY A 65 -4.34 -8.53 -10.89
N THR A 66 -4.99 -8.46 -12.04
CA THR A 66 -4.79 -7.39 -12.99
C THR A 66 -6.12 -6.96 -13.60
N LYS A 67 -6.20 -5.69 -13.98
CA LYS A 67 -7.33 -5.19 -14.76
C LYS A 67 -6.73 -4.26 -15.82
N GLY A 68 -6.74 -4.70 -17.08
CA GLY A 68 -5.98 -4.02 -18.12
C GLY A 68 -4.51 -4.03 -17.74
N ASP A 69 -3.88 -2.87 -17.70
CA ASP A 69 -2.46 -2.74 -17.33
C ASP A 69 -2.28 -2.57 -15.82
N ALA A 70 -3.35 -2.45 -15.07
CA ALA A 70 -3.26 -2.14 -13.66
C ALA A 70 -3.07 -3.39 -12.81
N PRO A 71 -2.04 -3.43 -11.95
CA PRO A 71 -1.98 -4.46 -10.93
C PRO A 71 -3.03 -4.13 -9.88
N THR A 72 -3.78 -5.14 -9.43
CA THR A 72 -4.91 -4.90 -8.55
C THR A 72 -4.87 -5.74 -7.29
N ILE A 73 -5.65 -5.30 -6.31
CA ILE A 73 -5.92 -6.07 -5.11
C ILE A 73 -7.44 -6.10 -4.90
N ALA A 74 -7.99 -7.29 -4.75
CA ALA A 74 -9.41 -7.47 -4.47
C ALA A 74 -9.59 -7.72 -2.98
N SER A 75 -10.46 -6.95 -2.33
CA SER A 75 -10.74 -7.15 -0.91
C SER A 75 -11.40 -8.50 -0.69
N PRO A 76 -11.01 -9.23 0.36
CA PRO A 76 -11.66 -10.51 0.66
C PRO A 76 -13.07 -10.34 1.21
N MET A 77 -13.44 -9.14 1.66
CA MET A 77 -14.74 -8.92 2.29
C MET A 77 -15.88 -8.80 1.27
N TYR A 78 -15.83 -7.79 0.42
CA TYR A 78 -16.90 -7.57 -0.55
C TYR A 78 -16.41 -7.53 -1.99
N LYS A 79 -15.17 -7.95 -2.21
CA LYS A 79 -14.58 -8.13 -3.53
C LYS A 79 -14.41 -6.85 -4.36
N GLN A 80 -14.42 -5.70 -3.73
CA GLN A 80 -14.06 -4.47 -4.45
C GLN A 80 -12.61 -4.60 -4.91
N VAL A 81 -12.32 -4.06 -6.08
CA VAL A 81 -11.00 -4.17 -6.71
C VAL A 81 -10.36 -2.79 -6.78
N PHE A 82 -9.13 -2.71 -6.28
CA PHE A 82 -8.37 -1.46 -6.23
C PHE A 82 -7.10 -1.54 -7.06
N ASP A 83 -6.75 -0.43 -7.68
CA ASP A 83 -5.48 -0.30 -8.40
C ASP A 83 -4.37 -0.15 -7.37
N LEU A 84 -3.38 -1.03 -7.38
CA LEU A 84 -2.28 -0.97 -6.41
C LEU A 84 -1.36 0.23 -6.63
N ARG A 85 -1.42 0.86 -7.80
CA ARG A 85 -0.57 2.02 -8.12
C ARG A 85 -1.16 3.31 -7.60
N THR A 86 -2.48 3.43 -7.66
CA THR A 86 -3.17 4.70 -7.37
C THR A 86 -4.09 4.63 -6.17
N GLY A 87 -4.48 3.43 -5.77
CA GLY A 87 -5.46 3.21 -4.71
C GLY A 87 -6.90 3.36 -5.17
N GLU A 88 -7.11 3.73 -6.41
CA GLU A 88 -8.46 3.95 -6.93
C GLU A 88 -9.25 2.63 -6.96
N CYS A 89 -10.51 2.69 -6.55
CA CYS A 89 -11.38 1.53 -6.65
C CYS A 89 -11.90 1.42 -8.08
N LEU A 90 -11.50 0.35 -8.74
CA LEU A 90 -11.86 0.11 -10.15
C LEU A 90 -13.17 -0.65 -10.29
N GLU A 91 -13.53 -1.44 -9.27
CA GLU A 91 -14.80 -2.19 -9.27
C GLU A 91 -15.41 -2.05 -7.89
N THR A 92 -16.45 -1.25 -7.81
CA THR A 92 -17.04 -0.87 -6.52
C THR A 92 -18.10 -1.85 -6.02
N GLN A 93 -18.48 -2.80 -6.83
CA GLN A 93 -19.54 -3.77 -6.52
C GLN A 93 -20.86 -3.06 -6.14
N GLY A 94 -21.15 -1.99 -6.84
CA GLY A 94 -22.40 -1.26 -6.64
C GLY A 94 -22.38 -0.23 -5.52
N LYS A 95 -21.21 -0.04 -4.88
CA LYS A 95 -21.09 0.95 -3.82
C LYS A 95 -20.55 2.26 -4.37
N GLY A 96 -20.54 3.29 -3.57
CA GLY A 96 -19.95 4.57 -3.96
C GLY A 96 -18.44 4.48 -4.08
N PRO A 97 -17.80 5.48 -4.67
CA PRO A 97 -16.35 5.45 -4.86
C PRO A 97 -15.60 5.56 -3.54
N ALA A 98 -14.48 4.86 -3.47
CA ALA A 98 -13.55 4.97 -2.34
C ALA A 98 -12.17 4.61 -2.86
N GLU A 99 -11.14 4.91 -2.09
CA GLU A 99 -9.80 4.59 -2.50
C GLU A 99 -8.95 4.17 -1.29
N LEU A 100 -7.88 3.44 -1.58
CA LEU A 100 -6.88 3.09 -0.60
C LEU A 100 -5.80 4.15 -0.60
N ALA A 101 -5.32 4.53 0.57
CA ALA A 101 -4.13 5.39 0.64
C ALA A 101 -2.94 4.59 0.12
N VAL A 102 -2.12 5.20 -0.72
CA VAL A 102 -0.95 4.56 -1.30
C VAL A 102 0.32 5.14 -0.67
N TRP A 103 1.16 4.25 -0.17
CA TRP A 103 2.43 4.62 0.45
C TRP A 103 3.53 4.58 -0.61
N CYS A 104 4.47 5.49 -0.51
CA CYS A 104 5.59 5.52 -1.43
C CYS A 104 6.62 4.47 -1.00
N VAL A 105 7.01 3.60 -1.92
CA VAL A 105 8.00 2.56 -1.67
C VAL A 105 9.35 3.04 -2.18
N VAL A 106 10.34 3.02 -1.31
CA VAL A 106 11.72 3.36 -1.67
C VAL A 106 12.57 2.12 -1.44
N ARG A 107 13.26 1.67 -2.47
CA ARG A 107 14.10 0.48 -2.40
C ARG A 107 15.55 0.88 -2.26
N ARG A 108 16.25 0.24 -1.31
CA ARG A 108 17.67 0.43 -1.12
C ARG A 108 18.30 -0.96 -1.06
N GLY A 109 18.75 -1.43 -2.23
CA GLY A 109 19.13 -2.82 -2.37
C GLY A 109 17.89 -3.69 -2.18
N ASP A 110 17.95 -4.60 -1.23
CA ASP A 110 16.80 -5.45 -0.90
C ASP A 110 15.92 -4.83 0.16
N ASP A 111 16.34 -3.74 0.79
CA ASP A 111 15.55 -3.12 1.85
C ASP A 111 14.40 -2.29 1.30
N ILE A 112 13.25 -2.46 1.91
CA ILE A 112 12.04 -1.71 1.58
C ILE A 112 11.82 -0.66 2.65
N HIS A 113 11.76 0.60 2.21
CA HIS A 113 11.43 1.73 3.07
C HIS A 113 10.10 2.31 2.58
N LEU A 114 9.30 2.83 3.49
CA LEU A 114 8.02 3.44 3.15
C LEU A 114 7.95 4.89 3.60
N LEU A 115 7.37 5.70 2.75
CA LEU A 115 6.99 7.07 3.09
C LEU A 115 5.47 7.12 3.11
N PRO A 116 4.88 7.86 4.04
CA PRO A 116 3.43 7.92 4.14
C PRO A 116 2.80 8.62 2.95
N PRO A 117 1.50 8.42 2.74
CA PRO A 117 0.80 9.10 1.66
C PRO A 117 0.91 10.60 1.82
N VAL A 118 0.86 11.32 0.70
CA VAL A 118 1.00 12.77 0.68
C VAL A 118 -0.04 13.46 1.57
N GLU A 119 -1.24 12.96 1.61
CA GLU A 119 -2.29 13.53 2.43
C GLU A 119 -2.04 13.40 3.92
N SER A 120 -1.18 12.49 4.31
CA SER A 120 -0.83 12.29 5.71
C SER A 120 0.39 13.09 6.10
N VAL A 121 1.05 13.64 5.13
CA VAL A 121 2.23 14.43 5.36
C VAL A 121 1.78 15.83 5.64
N PRO A 122 1.81 16.18 6.75
CA PRO A 122 1.13 17.14 7.30
C PRO A 122 1.26 18.49 7.01
N GLU A 123 0.43 19.04 7.53
CA GLU A 123 0.38 20.35 7.82
C GLU A 123 1.67 20.93 8.25
N LEU A 124 2.52 20.12 8.82
CA LEU A 124 3.87 20.48 9.17
C LEU A 124 4.63 21.03 8.00
N LEU A 125 4.40 20.47 6.82
CA LEU A 125 5.10 20.89 5.62
C LEU A 125 4.42 22.07 4.95
N ALA A 126 3.19 22.28 5.26
CA ALA A 126 2.44 23.37 4.69
C ALA A 126 2.65 24.68 5.45
N SER A 127 3.09 24.59 6.67
CA SER A 127 3.29 25.80 7.48
C SER A 127 4.69 26.43 7.36
#